data_52fc8f372826372e17e1254c3ce5fc9d
#
_entry.id   52fc8f372826372e17e1254c3ce5fc9d
#
_cell.length_a   1.000
_cell.length_b   1.000
_cell.length_c   1.000
_cell.angle_alpha   90.00
_cell.angle_beta   90.00
_cell.angle_gamma   90.00
#
_symmetry.space_group_name_H-M   'P 1'
#
loop_
_entity.id
_entity.type
_entity.pdbx_description
1 polymer ?
#
loop_
_entity_poly.entity_id
_entity_poly.type
_entity_poly.pdbx_seq_one_letter_code
_entity_poly.pdbx_strand_id
1 'polypeptide(L)'
;MLAGFIARVAVHIFYQVDRAGHPPPSGALILLPNHPNALLDPALIRATAGRDIRFVAKSTLFRGFFGPLVRAFGAIPVFRKQDAGVDVSRNAEMFAAVNAALAAGEAICIFPEGISHSTGKLEPLRTGAARMALSASAQGTAVRLVPVGINPDRKTTFRSRMTVVYGQAFAVDSKATVQALTSEVAERMRHLIVEADPEADAALVLRVEQLYAAERSAADSIEAAIARRRLIAAGLARLRQERPEWYEASLLQLRRYDRRLRRFGLRDSVLDWNTSSADALRFMARELPMAIVLVPVAAAAFAVFVVPYGLTALSARLHKDTDVTATAKVIGGSVFYALWILVLSVFAGKWLGLTAGLLTASFLPVLAAAGLFAIERESSAFGTARSWLALRGAHACTRKRLRRHRAELADVLDEVHLYIQTVNSQLPTSNSQERQKAQDT
;
A
#
# COMPACT_ATOMS: atom_id res chain seq x y z
N MET A 1 7.42 22.26 -5.13
CA MET A 1 5.95 22.19 -5.09
C MET A 1 5.34 21.40 -6.24
N LEU A 2 5.62 21.69 -7.51
CA LEU A 2 5.00 21.00 -8.67
C LEU A 2 5.26 19.48 -8.71
N ALA A 3 6.50 19.04 -8.54
CA ALA A 3 6.86 17.61 -8.56
C ALA A 3 6.12 16.80 -7.47
N GLY A 4 5.99 17.37 -6.28
CA GLY A 4 5.22 16.73 -5.19
C GLY A 4 3.72 16.63 -5.50
N PHE A 5 3.16 17.63 -6.16
CA PHE A 5 1.78 17.59 -6.61
C PHE A 5 1.56 16.51 -7.69
N ILE A 6 2.44 16.45 -8.69
CA ILE A 6 2.38 15.42 -9.75
C ILE A 6 2.48 14.02 -9.15
N ALA A 7 3.43 13.78 -8.24
CA ALA A 7 3.57 12.47 -7.56
C ALA A 7 2.31 12.10 -6.76
N ARG A 8 1.73 13.06 -6.04
CA ARG A 8 0.47 12.86 -5.30
C ARG A 8 -0.66 12.45 -6.25
N VAL A 9 -0.84 13.20 -7.34
CA VAL A 9 -1.88 12.92 -8.35
C VAL A 9 -1.67 11.54 -8.96
N ALA A 10 -0.45 11.22 -9.40
CA ALA A 10 -0.12 9.92 -10.02
C ALA A 10 -0.42 8.74 -9.09
N VAL A 11 -0.04 8.85 -7.81
CA VAL A 11 -0.28 7.80 -6.81
C VAL A 11 -1.77 7.62 -6.54
N HIS A 12 -2.54 8.71 -6.39
CA HIS A 12 -3.99 8.63 -6.15
C HIS A 12 -4.79 8.21 -7.38
N ILE A 13 -4.26 8.42 -8.59
CA ILE A 13 -4.84 7.86 -9.82
C ILE A 13 -4.62 6.33 -9.83
N PHE A 14 -3.41 5.87 -9.49
CA PHE A 14 -3.07 4.45 -9.62
C PHE A 14 -3.57 3.59 -8.47
N TYR A 15 -3.57 4.13 -7.23
CA TYR A 15 -4.01 3.43 -6.03
C TYR A 15 -5.18 4.14 -5.32
N GLN A 16 -5.96 3.35 -4.60
CA GLN A 16 -6.82 3.85 -3.53
C GLN A 16 -5.95 3.91 -2.26
N VAL A 17 -5.54 5.13 -1.88
CA VAL A 17 -4.58 5.32 -0.79
C VAL A 17 -5.31 5.56 0.51
N ASP A 18 -5.14 4.65 1.46
CA ASP A 18 -5.58 4.79 2.84
C ASP A 18 -4.39 5.15 3.73
N ARG A 19 -4.64 5.96 4.75
CA ARG A 19 -3.63 6.39 5.71
C ARG A 19 -4.11 6.22 7.13
N ALA A 20 -3.25 5.68 7.99
CA ALA A 20 -3.41 5.62 9.42
C ALA A 20 -2.25 6.34 10.12
N GLY A 21 -2.56 7.13 11.12
CA GLY A 21 -1.59 7.95 11.83
C GLY A 21 -1.02 9.12 11.01
N HIS A 22 -0.16 9.88 11.64
CA HIS A 22 0.52 11.04 11.06
C HIS A 22 1.93 11.19 11.64
N PRO A 23 2.93 11.54 10.81
CA PRO A 23 4.20 11.98 11.38
C PRO A 23 4.03 13.34 12.07
N PRO A 24 4.88 13.69 13.03
CA PRO A 24 4.92 15.03 13.62
C PRO A 24 4.99 16.12 12.54
N PRO A 25 4.18 17.20 12.65
CA PRO A 25 4.10 18.22 11.60
C PRO A 25 5.37 19.06 11.47
N SER A 26 6.20 19.10 12.51
CA SER A 26 7.42 19.91 12.55
C SER A 26 8.53 19.22 13.38
N GLY A 27 9.74 19.78 13.32
CA GLY A 27 10.93 19.32 14.01
C GLY A 27 11.69 18.23 13.23
N ALA A 28 12.93 17.98 13.68
CA ALA A 28 13.83 17.00 13.07
C ALA A 28 13.24 15.58 13.12
N LEU A 29 13.09 14.96 11.96
CA LEU A 29 12.41 13.69 11.83
C LEU A 29 13.10 12.79 10.81
N ILE A 30 13.22 11.49 11.13
CA ILE A 30 13.59 10.47 10.16
C ILE A 30 12.43 9.48 10.00
N LEU A 31 11.85 9.42 8.82
CA LEU A 31 10.84 8.46 8.41
C LEU A 31 11.51 7.18 7.91
N LEU A 32 11.04 6.05 8.37
CA LEU A 32 11.62 4.72 8.15
C LEU A 32 10.56 3.77 7.55
N PRO A 33 10.22 3.90 6.27
CA PRO A 33 9.30 2.98 5.61
C PRO A 33 10.00 1.71 5.10
N ASN A 34 9.22 0.61 4.97
CA ASN A 34 9.59 -0.54 4.13
C ASN A 34 9.49 -0.19 2.64
N HIS A 35 10.09 -1.02 1.76
CA HIS A 35 10.29 -0.66 0.34
C HIS A 35 9.74 -1.70 -0.65
N PRO A 36 8.41 -1.94 -0.68
CA PRO A 36 7.83 -2.96 -1.54
C PRO A 36 7.66 -2.57 -3.02
N ASN A 37 7.74 -1.28 -3.39
CA ASN A 37 7.24 -0.79 -4.69
C ASN A 37 8.15 0.25 -5.38
N ALA A 38 9.45 0.11 -5.24
CA ALA A 38 10.47 0.93 -5.91
C ALA A 38 10.17 2.45 -5.87
N LEU A 39 10.09 3.14 -7.02
CA LEU A 39 9.90 4.59 -7.07
C LEU A 39 8.51 5.08 -6.62
N LEU A 40 7.53 4.18 -6.47
CA LEU A 40 6.20 4.56 -5.99
C LEU A 40 6.16 4.79 -4.48
N ASP A 41 7.02 4.12 -3.71
CA ASP A 41 7.02 4.28 -2.26
C ASP A 41 7.43 5.70 -1.82
N PRO A 42 8.48 6.34 -2.36
CA PRO A 42 8.74 7.75 -2.12
C PRO A 42 7.56 8.66 -2.47
N ALA A 43 6.88 8.39 -3.59
CA ALA A 43 5.71 9.16 -4.01
C ALA A 43 4.53 9.00 -3.03
N LEU A 44 4.29 7.77 -2.53
CA LEU A 44 3.31 7.47 -1.48
C LEU A 44 3.60 8.23 -0.19
N ILE A 45 4.83 8.15 0.31
CA ILE A 45 5.23 8.87 1.52
C ILE A 45 5.06 10.37 1.33
N ARG A 46 5.50 10.92 0.19
CA ARG A 46 5.31 12.35 -0.13
C ARG A 46 3.82 12.75 -0.18
N ALA A 47 2.96 11.86 -0.69
CA ALA A 47 1.52 12.10 -0.81
C ALA A 47 0.79 12.08 0.54
N THR A 48 1.27 11.26 1.51
CA THR A 48 0.55 10.94 2.74
C THR A 48 1.11 11.58 4.00
N ALA A 49 2.37 12.02 4.03
CA ALA A 49 3.02 12.52 5.24
C ALA A 49 2.51 13.88 5.75
N GLY A 50 1.89 14.69 4.90
CA GLY A 50 1.34 15.99 5.29
C GLY A 50 2.37 17.09 5.51
N ARG A 51 3.67 16.82 5.28
CA ARG A 51 4.78 17.78 5.36
C ARG A 51 5.81 17.52 4.27
N ASP A 52 6.71 18.49 4.06
CA ASP A 52 7.82 18.31 3.13
C ASP A 52 8.85 17.31 3.68
N ILE A 53 9.34 16.47 2.77
CA ILE A 53 10.27 15.38 3.11
C ILE A 53 11.39 15.35 2.07
N ARG A 54 12.62 15.23 2.53
CA ARG A 54 13.78 14.94 1.69
C ARG A 54 14.08 13.44 1.74
N PHE A 55 14.31 12.85 0.59
CA PHE A 55 14.59 11.42 0.47
C PHE A 55 16.07 11.14 0.37
N VAL A 56 16.54 10.10 1.04
CA VAL A 56 17.88 9.54 0.77
C VAL A 56 17.74 8.55 -0.38
N ALA A 57 18.42 8.83 -1.50
CA ALA A 57 18.29 8.05 -2.72
C ALA A 57 19.66 7.63 -3.28
N LYS A 58 19.74 6.46 -3.94
CA LYS A 58 21.00 5.97 -4.52
C LYS A 58 21.59 6.98 -5.51
N SER A 59 22.89 7.22 -5.44
CA SER A 59 23.61 8.22 -6.25
C SER A 59 23.47 7.99 -7.76
N THR A 60 23.30 6.73 -8.19
CA THR A 60 23.10 6.38 -9.59
C THR A 60 21.82 6.96 -10.19
N LEU A 61 20.78 7.21 -9.38
CA LEU A 61 19.53 7.84 -9.85
C LEU A 61 19.71 9.31 -10.26
N PHE A 62 20.74 9.99 -9.72
CA PHE A 62 21.02 11.39 -10.04
C PHE A 62 21.67 11.62 -11.41
N ARG A 63 22.23 10.58 -12.02
CA ARG A 63 22.92 10.62 -13.32
C ARG A 63 22.04 10.21 -14.50
N GLY A 64 20.95 9.48 -14.26
CA GLY A 64 20.07 8.95 -15.30
C GLY A 64 18.90 9.87 -15.67
N PHE A 65 18.00 9.34 -16.45
CA PHE A 65 16.75 10.01 -16.89
C PHE A 65 15.95 10.60 -15.72
N PHE A 66 15.97 9.95 -14.56
CA PHE A 66 15.30 10.41 -13.35
C PHE A 66 16.05 11.48 -12.56
N GLY A 67 17.28 11.81 -12.95
CA GLY A 67 18.13 12.75 -12.21
C GLY A 67 17.49 14.12 -11.94
N PRO A 68 16.88 14.80 -12.94
CA PRO A 68 16.17 16.06 -12.70
C PRO A 68 15.01 15.92 -11.70
N LEU A 69 14.25 14.85 -11.80
CA LEU A 69 13.12 14.57 -10.90
C LEU A 69 13.59 14.33 -9.46
N VAL A 70 14.62 13.49 -9.28
CA VAL A 70 15.19 13.17 -7.95
C VAL A 70 15.75 14.44 -7.29
N ARG A 71 16.42 15.31 -8.05
CA ARG A 71 16.89 16.62 -7.55
C ARG A 71 15.72 17.56 -7.22
N ALA A 72 14.67 17.59 -8.03
CA ALA A 72 13.48 18.41 -7.76
C ALA A 72 12.74 17.99 -6.47
N PHE A 73 12.88 16.73 -6.06
CA PHE A 73 12.40 16.24 -4.76
C PHE A 73 13.34 16.56 -3.59
N GLY A 74 14.43 17.29 -3.82
CA GLY A 74 15.42 17.61 -2.79
C GLY A 74 16.12 16.38 -2.21
N ALA A 75 16.24 15.31 -2.99
CA ALA A 75 16.84 14.07 -2.53
C ALA A 75 18.33 14.23 -2.21
N ILE A 76 18.81 13.48 -1.22
CA ILE A 76 20.20 13.42 -0.77
C ILE A 76 20.82 12.14 -1.33
N PRO A 77 21.95 12.21 -2.08
CA PRO A 77 22.58 11.03 -2.66
C PRO A 77 23.26 10.16 -1.60
N VAL A 78 23.00 8.83 -1.64
CA VAL A 78 23.75 7.84 -0.87
C VAL A 78 24.60 6.98 -1.79
N PHE A 79 25.86 6.76 -1.39
CA PHE A 79 26.86 6.02 -2.14
C PHE A 79 27.00 4.62 -1.56
N ARG A 80 26.48 3.59 -2.28
CA ARG A 80 26.43 2.21 -1.79
C ARG A 80 27.57 1.37 -2.36
N LYS A 81 28.19 0.52 -1.54
CA LYS A 81 29.29 -0.38 -1.95
C LYS A 81 28.93 -1.30 -3.11
N GLN A 82 27.66 -1.68 -3.22
CA GLN A 82 27.16 -2.57 -4.27
C GLN A 82 26.95 -1.89 -5.64
N ASP A 83 27.00 -0.55 -5.70
CA ASP A 83 26.82 0.19 -6.96
C ASP A 83 28.18 0.33 -7.65
N ALA A 84 28.29 -0.13 -8.91
CA ALA A 84 29.54 -0.11 -9.66
C ALA A 84 30.06 1.32 -9.86
N GLY A 85 31.35 1.52 -9.67
CA GLY A 85 32.03 2.82 -9.86
C GLY A 85 31.66 3.92 -8.86
N VAL A 86 31.14 3.52 -7.67
CA VAL A 86 30.71 4.45 -6.62
C VAL A 86 31.77 4.54 -5.53
N ASP A 87 32.21 5.78 -5.26
CA ASP A 87 33.13 6.10 -4.15
C ASP A 87 32.32 6.27 -2.84
N VAL A 88 32.43 5.29 -1.96
CA VAL A 88 31.76 5.30 -0.65
C VAL A 88 32.31 6.33 0.34
N SER A 89 33.53 6.90 0.11
CA SER A 89 34.09 7.95 0.97
C SER A 89 33.20 9.20 0.95
N ARG A 90 32.50 9.44 -0.16
CA ARG A 90 31.55 10.54 -0.33
C ARG A 90 30.29 10.44 0.58
N ASN A 91 30.11 9.34 1.29
CA ASN A 91 29.03 9.29 2.29
C ASN A 91 29.25 10.28 3.45
N ALA A 92 30.48 10.79 3.67
CA ALA A 92 30.70 11.89 4.62
C ALA A 92 29.91 13.15 4.22
N GLU A 93 29.88 13.49 2.92
CA GLU A 93 29.08 14.60 2.37
C GLU A 93 27.57 14.35 2.60
N MET A 94 27.12 13.11 2.40
CA MET A 94 25.73 12.71 2.63
C MET A 94 25.35 12.86 4.11
N PHE A 95 26.19 12.39 5.06
CA PHE A 95 25.92 12.56 6.51
C PHE A 95 25.90 14.04 6.90
N ALA A 96 26.80 14.86 6.37
CA ALA A 96 26.79 16.31 6.62
C ALA A 96 25.48 16.96 6.11
N ALA A 97 25.03 16.61 4.91
CA ALA A 97 23.78 17.11 4.34
C ALA A 97 22.55 16.68 5.14
N VAL A 98 22.50 15.42 5.62
CA VAL A 98 21.44 14.91 6.49
C VAL A 98 21.43 15.64 7.83
N ASN A 99 22.59 15.80 8.48
CA ASN A 99 22.71 16.49 9.77
C ASN A 99 22.27 17.96 9.65
N ALA A 100 22.69 18.66 8.58
CA ALA A 100 22.27 20.04 8.32
C ALA A 100 20.75 20.16 8.13
N ALA A 101 20.13 19.24 7.37
CA ALA A 101 18.69 19.22 7.16
C ALA A 101 17.92 18.94 8.47
N LEU A 102 18.39 17.97 9.28
CA LEU A 102 17.80 17.68 10.58
C LEU A 102 17.95 18.84 11.57
N ALA A 103 19.14 19.52 11.59
CA ALA A 103 19.34 20.70 12.42
C ALA A 103 18.40 21.86 12.02
N ALA A 104 18.05 21.97 10.74
CA ALA A 104 17.04 22.91 10.24
C ALA A 104 15.59 22.48 10.54
N GLY A 105 15.38 21.35 11.25
CA GLY A 105 14.04 20.84 11.56
C GLY A 105 13.33 20.16 10.40
N GLU A 106 14.05 19.80 9.34
CA GLU A 106 13.46 19.10 8.18
C GLU A 106 13.17 17.61 8.48
N ALA A 107 12.33 17.01 7.65
CA ALA A 107 12.07 15.58 7.67
C ALA A 107 12.87 14.87 6.58
N ILE A 108 13.57 13.81 6.98
CA ILE A 108 14.31 12.91 6.09
C ILE A 108 13.55 11.60 5.98
N CYS A 109 13.48 11.04 4.79
CA CYS A 109 12.97 9.67 4.57
C CYS A 109 14.09 8.80 4.02
N ILE A 110 14.34 7.70 4.69
CA ILE A 110 15.27 6.66 4.24
C ILE A 110 14.59 5.30 4.34
N PHE A 111 14.73 4.49 3.29
CA PHE A 111 14.29 3.10 3.26
C PHE A 111 15.40 2.24 3.88
N PRO A 112 15.24 1.77 5.13
CA PRO A 112 16.35 1.17 5.88
C PRO A 112 16.78 -0.20 5.34
N GLU A 113 15.97 -0.86 4.52
CA GLU A 113 16.30 -2.11 3.83
C GLU A 113 17.40 -1.90 2.76
N GLY A 114 17.50 -0.69 2.22
CA GLY A 114 18.50 -0.29 1.22
C GLY A 114 18.26 -0.86 -0.19
N ILE A 115 17.24 -1.67 -0.37
CA ILE A 115 16.78 -2.23 -1.65
C ILE A 115 15.25 -2.23 -1.70
N SER A 116 14.69 -2.19 -2.90
CA SER A 116 13.27 -2.51 -3.13
C SER A 116 13.15 -4.00 -3.42
N HIS A 117 12.13 -4.64 -2.90
CA HIS A 117 11.94 -6.10 -3.03
C HIS A 117 10.46 -6.51 -3.01
N SER A 118 10.22 -7.78 -3.37
CA SER A 118 8.88 -8.38 -3.45
C SER A 118 8.75 -9.63 -2.59
N THR A 119 9.53 -9.73 -1.51
CA THR A 119 9.56 -10.95 -0.68
C THR A 119 8.35 -11.11 0.23
N GLY A 120 7.54 -10.07 0.39
CA GLY A 120 6.40 -10.08 1.32
C GLY A 120 6.79 -10.00 2.80
N LYS A 121 8.09 -9.87 3.13
CA LYS A 121 8.65 -9.71 4.48
C LYS A 121 9.47 -8.44 4.58
N LEU A 122 9.72 -7.99 5.81
CA LEU A 122 10.71 -6.95 6.08
C LEU A 122 12.13 -7.55 5.93
N GLU A 123 12.90 -7.03 4.99
CA GLU A 123 14.30 -7.42 4.83
C GLU A 123 15.18 -6.88 5.97
N PRO A 124 16.35 -7.51 6.20
CA PRO A 124 17.27 -7.05 7.24
C PRO A 124 17.66 -5.59 7.05
N LEU A 125 17.46 -4.79 8.10
CA LEU A 125 17.73 -3.36 8.03
C LEU A 125 19.22 -3.06 7.98
N ARG A 126 19.59 -2.10 7.15
CA ARG A 126 20.94 -1.51 7.11
C ARG A 126 21.09 -0.50 8.23
N THR A 127 22.27 -0.39 8.78
CA THR A 127 22.59 0.50 9.91
C THR A 127 22.62 1.99 9.57
N GLY A 128 22.45 2.36 8.29
CA GLY A 128 22.58 3.75 7.81
C GLY A 128 21.61 4.72 8.51
N ALA A 129 20.38 4.33 8.70
CA ALA A 129 19.36 5.14 9.37
C ALA A 129 19.72 5.41 10.86
N ALA A 130 20.12 4.36 11.59
CA ALA A 130 20.55 4.49 12.99
C ALA A 130 21.80 5.38 13.11
N ARG A 131 22.77 5.24 12.21
CA ARG A 131 23.96 6.09 12.20
C ARG A 131 23.61 7.56 11.94
N MET A 132 22.69 7.85 11.01
CA MET A 132 22.21 9.23 10.75
C MET A 132 21.56 9.81 12.00
N ALA A 133 20.67 9.07 12.62
CA ALA A 133 19.96 9.50 13.81
C ALA A 133 20.90 9.80 15.00
N LEU A 134 21.82 8.87 15.29
CA LEU A 134 22.82 9.03 16.35
C LEU A 134 23.81 10.17 16.05
N SER A 135 24.25 10.34 14.79
CA SER A 135 25.13 11.42 14.38
C SER A 135 24.48 12.80 14.60
N ALA A 136 23.23 12.97 14.22
CA ALA A 136 22.52 14.23 14.42
C ALA A 136 22.21 14.47 15.91
N SER A 137 21.86 13.43 16.68
CA SER A 137 21.66 13.50 18.12
C SER A 137 22.94 13.90 18.86
N ALA A 138 24.11 13.36 18.46
CA ALA A 138 25.42 13.73 19.03
C ALA A 138 25.79 15.19 18.76
N GLN A 139 25.22 15.82 17.72
CA GLN A 139 25.36 17.23 17.41
C GLN A 139 24.30 18.13 18.11
N GLY A 140 23.55 17.57 19.05
CA GLY A 140 22.56 18.32 19.83
C GLY A 140 21.20 18.47 19.16
N THR A 141 20.95 17.82 18.02
CA THR A 141 19.64 17.87 17.37
C THR A 141 18.69 16.87 18.01
N ALA A 142 17.51 17.32 18.46
CA ALA A 142 16.46 16.47 19.01
C ALA A 142 15.72 15.71 17.89
N VAL A 143 16.33 14.62 17.40
CA VAL A 143 15.81 13.80 16.32
C VAL A 143 14.76 12.82 16.84
N ARG A 144 13.64 12.71 16.11
CA ARG A 144 12.63 11.65 16.31
C ARG A 144 12.62 10.69 15.13
N LEU A 145 12.41 9.41 15.40
CA LEU A 145 12.24 8.37 14.41
C LEU A 145 10.77 8.01 14.28
N VAL A 146 10.28 7.82 13.06
CA VAL A 146 8.92 7.34 12.77
C VAL A 146 9.01 6.12 11.87
N PRO A 147 8.72 4.92 12.40
CA PRO A 147 8.55 3.74 11.57
C PRO A 147 7.28 3.88 10.73
N VAL A 148 7.33 3.41 9.48
CA VAL A 148 6.19 3.49 8.56
C VAL A 148 5.99 2.14 7.88
N GLY A 149 4.73 1.65 7.86
CA GLY A 149 4.34 0.45 7.14
C GLY A 149 3.63 0.79 5.82
N ILE A 150 4.17 0.32 4.70
CA ILE A 150 3.52 0.37 3.39
C ILE A 150 2.95 -1.01 3.11
N ASN A 151 1.62 -1.11 3.02
CA ASN A 151 0.87 -2.37 2.90
C ASN A 151 0.02 -2.38 1.62
N PRO A 152 0.50 -2.95 0.51
CA PRO A 152 -0.28 -3.11 -0.70
C PRO A 152 -1.23 -4.31 -0.61
N ASP A 153 -2.52 -4.15 -0.98
CA ASP A 153 -3.41 -5.28 -1.17
C ASP A 153 -3.00 -6.11 -2.41
N ARG A 154 -2.70 -5.41 -3.50
CA ARG A 154 -2.15 -5.96 -4.77
C ARG A 154 -1.31 -4.90 -5.46
N LYS A 155 0.00 -4.93 -5.27
CA LYS A 155 0.92 -3.85 -5.67
C LYS A 155 0.94 -3.51 -7.16
N THR A 156 0.71 -4.47 -8.05
CA THR A 156 0.74 -4.25 -9.51
C THR A 156 -0.63 -3.98 -10.12
N THR A 157 -1.70 -3.98 -9.32
CA THR A 157 -3.08 -3.84 -9.79
C THR A 157 -3.53 -2.39 -9.71
N PHE A 158 -3.96 -1.84 -10.85
CA PHE A 158 -4.55 -0.50 -10.93
C PHE A 158 -5.77 -0.38 -10.00
N ARG A 159 -5.88 0.72 -9.28
CA ARG A 159 -6.91 1.01 -8.25
C ARG A 159 -6.99 0.01 -7.11
N SER A 160 -5.93 -0.78 -6.91
CA SER A 160 -5.79 -1.56 -5.69
C SER A 160 -5.57 -0.65 -4.48
N ARG A 161 -6.00 -1.11 -3.31
CA ARG A 161 -5.79 -0.40 -2.06
C ARG A 161 -4.32 -0.45 -1.67
N MET A 162 -3.81 0.69 -1.19
CA MET A 162 -2.48 0.89 -0.65
C MET A 162 -2.61 1.56 0.71
N THR A 163 -2.27 0.86 1.77
CA THR A 163 -2.39 1.38 3.14
C THR A 163 -1.03 1.81 3.66
N VAL A 164 -0.92 3.08 4.06
CA VAL A 164 0.28 3.64 4.71
C VAL A 164 -0.02 3.87 6.18
N VAL A 165 0.73 3.21 7.05
CA VAL A 165 0.56 3.29 8.51
C VAL A 165 1.78 4.00 9.10
N TYR A 166 1.57 5.16 9.69
CA TYR A 166 2.61 5.88 10.44
C TYR A 166 2.58 5.43 11.90
N GLY A 167 3.68 4.85 12.36
CA GLY A 167 3.84 4.47 13.75
C GLY A 167 4.09 5.67 14.67
N GLN A 168 4.10 5.42 15.95
CA GLN A 168 4.39 6.43 16.95
C GLN A 168 5.83 6.93 16.82
N ALA A 169 6.01 8.26 16.80
CA ALA A 169 7.32 8.87 16.82
C ALA A 169 8.02 8.61 18.16
N PHE A 170 9.30 8.24 18.14
CA PHE A 170 10.10 8.04 19.35
C PHE A 170 11.42 8.79 19.25
N ALA A 171 11.95 9.20 20.40
CA ALA A 171 13.22 9.91 20.50
C ALA A 171 14.40 8.92 20.37
N VAL A 172 15.52 9.42 19.88
CA VAL A 172 16.77 8.67 19.83
C VAL A 172 17.46 8.75 21.19
N ASP A 173 17.70 7.59 21.81
CA ASP A 173 18.60 7.54 22.96
C ASP A 173 20.04 7.73 22.48
N SER A 174 20.69 8.81 22.91
CA SER A 174 22.07 9.14 22.53
C SER A 174 23.10 8.11 23.02
N LYS A 175 22.74 7.28 24.01
CA LYS A 175 23.58 6.20 24.53
C LYS A 175 23.36 4.87 23.83
N ALA A 176 22.34 4.76 22.97
CA ALA A 176 22.04 3.53 22.26
C ALA A 176 23.17 3.18 21.27
N THR A 177 23.46 1.89 21.16
CA THR A 177 24.34 1.41 20.09
C THR A 177 23.61 1.44 18.73
N VAL A 178 24.36 1.51 17.64
CA VAL A 178 23.81 1.47 16.28
C VAL A 178 22.98 0.19 16.07
N GLN A 179 23.43 -0.95 16.59
CA GLN A 179 22.75 -2.22 16.49
C GLN A 179 21.43 -2.22 17.29
N ALA A 180 21.46 -1.78 18.53
CA ALA A 180 20.27 -1.70 19.38
C ALA A 180 19.19 -0.84 18.75
N LEU A 181 19.56 0.37 18.27
CA LEU A 181 18.62 1.27 17.60
C LEU A 181 18.07 0.66 16.28
N THR A 182 18.93 -0.03 15.50
CA THR A 182 18.49 -0.71 14.29
C THR A 182 17.49 -1.83 14.58
N SER A 183 17.74 -2.61 15.64
CA SER A 183 16.84 -3.68 16.08
C SER A 183 15.50 -3.14 16.59
N GLU A 184 15.52 -2.06 17.36
CA GLU A 184 14.30 -1.39 17.84
C GLU A 184 13.45 -0.86 16.66
N VAL A 185 14.09 -0.23 15.67
CA VAL A 185 13.42 0.23 14.45
C VAL A 185 12.78 -0.95 13.73
N ALA A 186 13.51 -2.06 13.55
CA ALA A 186 12.99 -3.25 12.86
C ALA A 186 11.77 -3.84 13.57
N GLU A 187 11.81 -3.93 14.91
CA GLU A 187 10.69 -4.41 15.71
C GLU A 187 9.45 -3.51 15.55
N ARG A 188 9.63 -2.18 15.71
CA ARG A 188 8.55 -1.22 15.53
C ARG A 188 7.96 -1.23 14.12
N MET A 189 8.79 -1.42 13.08
CA MET A 189 8.32 -1.54 11.70
C MET A 189 7.49 -2.81 11.47
N ARG A 190 7.91 -3.97 12.03
CA ARG A 190 7.14 -5.23 11.92
C ARG A 190 5.72 -5.09 12.49
N HIS A 191 5.51 -4.23 13.46
CA HIS A 191 4.16 -3.96 13.99
C HIS A 191 3.25 -3.20 13.01
N LEU A 192 3.78 -2.59 11.96
CA LEU A 192 3.05 -1.79 10.99
C LEU A 192 2.91 -2.46 9.61
N ILE A 193 3.59 -3.59 9.41
CA ILE A 193 3.68 -4.28 8.11
C ILE A 193 2.97 -5.63 8.20
N VAL A 194 2.21 -5.97 7.17
CA VAL A 194 1.64 -7.31 7.01
C VAL A 194 2.66 -8.17 6.28
N GLU A 195 3.34 -9.04 7.00
CA GLU A 195 4.32 -9.96 6.44
C GLU A 195 3.62 -11.24 5.97
N ALA A 196 3.63 -11.51 4.67
CA ALA A 196 3.09 -12.73 4.07
C ALA A 196 4.20 -13.48 3.33
N ASP A 197 4.54 -14.66 3.81
CA ASP A 197 5.55 -15.51 3.20
C ASP A 197 5.00 -16.92 2.96
N PRO A 198 4.94 -17.38 1.74
CA PRO A 198 5.34 -16.66 0.51
C PRO A 198 4.42 -15.48 0.17
N GLU A 199 4.88 -14.55 -0.70
CA GLU A 199 4.09 -13.39 -1.14
C GLU A 199 2.69 -13.80 -1.69
N ALA A 200 2.58 -15.00 -2.25
CA ALA A 200 1.29 -15.55 -2.70
C ALA A 200 0.23 -15.64 -1.59
N ASP A 201 0.64 -15.71 -0.33
CA ASP A 201 -0.28 -15.74 0.81
C ASP A 201 -0.89 -14.38 1.13
N ALA A 202 -0.34 -13.28 0.62
CA ALA A 202 -0.93 -11.94 0.82
C ALA A 202 -2.39 -11.87 0.35
N ALA A 203 -2.70 -12.51 -0.78
CA ALA A 203 -4.07 -12.60 -1.28
C ALA A 203 -4.96 -13.47 -0.37
N LEU A 204 -4.42 -14.52 0.21
CA LEU A 204 -5.12 -15.38 1.16
C LEU A 204 -5.39 -14.65 2.48
N VAL A 205 -4.38 -13.97 3.03
CA VAL A 205 -4.52 -13.13 4.24
C VAL A 205 -5.62 -12.09 4.07
N LEU A 206 -5.60 -11.36 2.94
CA LEU A 206 -6.63 -10.39 2.62
C LEU A 206 -8.02 -11.03 2.51
N ARG A 207 -8.12 -12.20 1.86
CA ARG A 207 -9.39 -12.92 1.70
C ARG A 207 -9.96 -13.40 3.03
N VAL A 208 -9.13 -13.95 3.88
CA VAL A 208 -9.50 -14.44 5.22
C VAL A 208 -9.94 -13.26 6.10
N GLU A 209 -9.20 -12.14 6.07
CA GLU A 209 -9.56 -10.93 6.81
C GLU A 209 -10.92 -10.37 6.38
N GLN A 210 -11.20 -10.29 5.06
CA GLN A 210 -12.50 -9.84 4.55
C GLN A 210 -13.67 -10.72 5.01
N LEU A 211 -13.46 -12.03 5.04
CA LEU A 211 -14.46 -12.98 5.56
C LEU A 211 -14.72 -12.76 7.05
N TYR A 212 -13.64 -12.66 7.83
CA TYR A 212 -13.71 -12.47 9.28
C TYR A 212 -14.38 -11.14 9.65
N ALA A 213 -13.96 -10.05 9.01
CA ALA A 213 -14.54 -8.73 9.24
C ALA A 213 -16.04 -8.69 8.89
N ALA A 214 -16.46 -9.38 7.82
CA ALA A 214 -17.85 -9.47 7.43
C ALA A 214 -18.70 -10.28 8.44
N GLU A 215 -18.13 -11.33 9.07
CA GLU A 215 -18.86 -12.14 10.06
C GLU A 215 -18.94 -11.47 11.42
N ARG A 216 -17.83 -10.93 11.90
CA ARG A 216 -17.75 -10.34 13.25
C ARG A 216 -18.22 -8.88 13.31
N SER A 217 -18.69 -8.31 12.17
CA SER A 217 -19.17 -6.92 12.06
C SER A 217 -18.18 -5.91 12.70
N ALA A 218 -16.89 -6.18 12.53
CA ALA A 218 -15.85 -5.38 13.15
C ALA A 218 -15.87 -3.97 12.55
N ALA A 219 -16.27 -2.97 13.34
CA ALA A 219 -16.14 -1.56 12.99
C ALA A 219 -14.66 -1.21 13.07
N ASP A 220 -14.04 -0.87 11.92
CA ASP A 220 -12.59 -0.96 11.85
C ASP A 220 -11.93 0.37 11.57
N SER A 221 -11.05 0.73 12.48
CA SER A 221 -9.92 1.58 12.12
C SER A 221 -8.99 0.82 11.17
N ILE A 222 -8.27 1.56 10.35
CA ILE A 222 -7.26 1.00 9.43
C ILE A 222 -6.21 0.22 10.22
N GLU A 223 -5.82 0.73 11.39
CA GLU A 223 -4.87 0.09 12.30
C GLU A 223 -5.36 -1.28 12.78
N ALA A 224 -6.62 -1.39 13.17
CA ALA A 224 -7.22 -2.65 13.60
C ALA A 224 -7.25 -3.67 12.45
N ALA A 225 -7.59 -3.25 11.24
CA ALA A 225 -7.56 -4.11 10.06
C ALA A 225 -6.13 -4.62 9.75
N ILE A 226 -5.12 -3.77 9.82
CA ILE A 226 -3.71 -4.16 9.63
C ILE A 226 -3.25 -5.11 10.75
N ALA A 227 -3.61 -4.83 12.00
CA ALA A 227 -3.29 -5.70 13.13
C ALA A 227 -3.89 -7.11 12.95
N ARG A 228 -5.16 -7.20 12.53
CA ARG A 228 -5.79 -8.49 12.22
C ARG A 228 -5.10 -9.21 11.06
N ARG A 229 -4.80 -8.52 9.97
CA ARG A 229 -4.07 -9.12 8.84
C ARG A 229 -2.73 -9.68 9.26
N ARG A 230 -2.00 -9.01 10.15
CA ARG A 230 -0.74 -9.51 10.71
C ARG A 230 -0.95 -10.78 11.52
N LEU A 231 -1.96 -10.81 12.39
CA LEU A 231 -2.30 -12.01 13.16
C LEU A 231 -2.68 -13.19 12.26
N ILE A 232 -3.48 -12.94 11.22
CA ILE A 232 -3.86 -13.95 10.22
C ILE A 232 -2.63 -14.45 9.47
N ALA A 233 -1.74 -13.56 9.03
CA ALA A 233 -0.52 -13.93 8.32
C ALA A 233 0.39 -14.82 9.19
N ALA A 234 0.64 -14.41 10.43
CA ALA A 234 1.42 -15.18 11.39
C ALA A 234 0.76 -16.54 11.68
N GLY A 235 -0.58 -16.55 11.82
CA GLY A 235 -1.36 -17.76 12.05
C GLY A 235 -1.27 -18.75 10.89
N LEU A 236 -1.43 -18.28 9.67
CA LEU A 236 -1.33 -19.12 8.48
C LEU A 236 0.08 -19.70 8.31
N ALA A 237 1.12 -18.89 8.52
CA ALA A 237 2.51 -19.34 8.44
C ALA A 237 2.81 -20.44 9.46
N ARG A 238 2.38 -20.23 10.71
CA ARG A 238 2.59 -21.18 11.80
C ARG A 238 1.79 -22.48 11.60
N LEU A 239 0.50 -22.34 11.23
CA LEU A 239 -0.37 -23.48 10.97
C LEU A 239 0.18 -24.36 9.84
N ARG A 240 0.75 -23.75 8.78
CA ARG A 240 1.40 -24.49 7.69
C ARG A 240 2.59 -25.31 8.17
N GLN A 241 3.37 -24.79 9.12
CA GLN A 241 4.57 -25.47 9.64
C GLN A 241 4.23 -26.55 10.68
N GLU A 242 3.36 -26.23 11.64
CA GLU A 242 3.10 -27.09 12.81
C GLU A 242 1.92 -28.05 12.60
N ARG A 243 0.93 -27.69 11.78
CA ARG A 243 -0.31 -28.44 11.54
C ARG A 243 -0.73 -28.42 10.06
N PRO A 244 0.11 -28.96 9.14
CA PRO A 244 -0.15 -28.87 7.70
C PRO A 244 -1.49 -29.49 7.28
N GLU A 245 -1.93 -30.56 7.93
CA GLU A 245 -3.23 -31.17 7.64
C GLU A 245 -4.41 -30.22 7.97
N TRP A 246 -4.35 -29.53 9.10
CA TRP A 246 -5.36 -28.57 9.48
C TRP A 246 -5.34 -27.35 8.55
N TYR A 247 -4.15 -26.88 8.18
CA TYR A 247 -4.00 -25.80 7.19
C TYR A 247 -4.68 -26.16 5.86
N GLU A 248 -4.38 -27.34 5.29
CA GLU A 248 -4.96 -27.76 4.01
C GLU A 248 -6.48 -27.99 4.10
N ALA A 249 -6.97 -28.58 5.18
CA ALA A 249 -8.39 -28.77 5.42
C ALA A 249 -9.15 -27.42 5.46
N SER A 250 -8.61 -26.43 6.19
CA SER A 250 -9.19 -25.07 6.30
C SER A 250 -9.16 -24.35 4.95
N LEU A 251 -8.07 -24.45 4.21
CA LEU A 251 -7.94 -23.88 2.87
C LEU A 251 -8.95 -24.50 1.88
N LEU A 252 -9.16 -25.83 1.97
CA LEU A 252 -10.15 -26.52 1.15
C LEU A 252 -11.58 -26.04 1.47
N GLN A 253 -11.91 -25.85 2.76
CA GLN A 253 -13.20 -25.32 3.18
C GLN A 253 -13.42 -23.89 2.66
N LEU A 254 -12.42 -23.01 2.78
CA LEU A 254 -12.47 -21.66 2.23
C LEU A 254 -12.67 -21.64 0.70
N ARG A 255 -11.91 -22.48 -0.03
CA ARG A 255 -12.06 -22.62 -1.48
C ARG A 255 -13.44 -23.15 -1.89
N ARG A 256 -14.05 -24.04 -1.10
CA ARG A 256 -15.41 -24.55 -1.32
C ARG A 256 -16.44 -23.45 -1.09
N TYR A 257 -16.27 -22.67 -0.02
CA TYR A 257 -17.11 -21.53 0.30
C TYR A 257 -17.05 -20.46 -0.82
N ASP A 258 -15.86 -20.07 -1.26
CA ASP A 258 -15.65 -19.09 -2.33
C ASP A 258 -16.24 -19.54 -3.66
N ARG A 259 -16.14 -20.82 -3.99
CA ARG A 259 -16.78 -21.37 -5.21
C ARG A 259 -18.29 -21.25 -5.14
N ARG A 260 -18.89 -21.49 -3.97
CA ARG A 260 -20.36 -21.32 -3.78
C ARG A 260 -20.76 -19.86 -3.89
N LEU A 261 -20.04 -18.94 -3.24
CA LEU A 261 -20.28 -17.50 -3.39
C LEU A 261 -20.24 -17.05 -4.86
N ARG A 262 -19.19 -17.44 -5.58
CA ARG A 262 -19.05 -17.11 -7.01
C ARG A 262 -20.16 -17.70 -7.87
N ARG A 263 -20.58 -18.94 -7.60
CA ARG A 263 -21.67 -19.60 -8.33
C ARG A 263 -22.99 -18.83 -8.20
N PHE A 264 -23.25 -18.23 -7.05
CA PHE A 264 -24.45 -17.43 -6.82
C PHE A 264 -24.25 -15.94 -7.07
N GLY A 265 -23.06 -15.49 -7.49
CA GLY A 265 -22.74 -14.08 -7.71
C GLY A 265 -22.78 -13.22 -6.43
N LEU A 266 -22.61 -13.85 -5.25
CA LEU A 266 -22.68 -13.21 -3.95
C LEU A 266 -21.31 -12.81 -3.43
N ARG A 267 -21.30 -11.86 -2.48
CA ARG A 267 -20.14 -11.45 -1.69
C ARG A 267 -20.46 -11.58 -0.21
N ASP A 268 -19.45 -11.72 0.65
CA ASP A 268 -19.65 -11.83 2.10
C ASP A 268 -20.44 -10.65 2.66
N SER A 269 -20.08 -9.43 2.27
CA SER A 269 -20.66 -8.19 2.75
C SER A 269 -22.16 -8.03 2.46
N VAL A 270 -22.71 -8.78 1.51
CA VAL A 270 -24.13 -8.68 1.14
C VAL A 270 -25.02 -9.79 1.73
N LEU A 271 -24.42 -10.85 2.29
CA LEU A 271 -25.20 -11.98 2.82
C LEU A 271 -26.18 -11.57 3.91
N ASP A 272 -25.89 -10.51 4.66
CA ASP A 272 -26.70 -10.01 5.77
C ASP A 272 -27.66 -8.90 5.37
N TRP A 273 -27.62 -8.47 4.11
CA TRP A 273 -28.50 -7.41 3.64
C TRP A 273 -29.96 -7.81 3.68
N ASN A 274 -30.80 -6.84 4.03
CA ASN A 274 -32.23 -6.95 3.84
C ASN A 274 -32.58 -6.75 2.36
N THR A 275 -33.42 -7.63 1.80
CA THR A 275 -33.82 -7.58 0.38
C THR A 275 -35.22 -7.00 0.22
N SER A 276 -35.59 -6.00 1.01
CA SER A 276 -36.91 -5.37 0.90
C SER A 276 -37.07 -4.62 -0.43
N SER A 277 -38.28 -4.61 -0.96
CA SER A 277 -38.59 -3.85 -2.19
C SER A 277 -38.43 -2.33 -1.99
N ALA A 278 -38.66 -1.83 -0.77
CA ALA A 278 -38.50 -0.43 -0.43
C ALA A 278 -37.02 0.00 -0.47
N ASP A 279 -36.10 -0.86 -0.03
CA ASP A 279 -34.66 -0.57 -0.11
C ASP A 279 -34.16 -0.58 -1.55
N ALA A 280 -34.68 -1.50 -2.37
CA ALA A 280 -34.40 -1.51 -3.80
C ALA A 280 -34.89 -0.24 -4.52
N LEU A 281 -36.10 0.21 -4.19
CA LEU A 281 -36.65 1.43 -4.80
C LEU A 281 -35.82 2.66 -4.38
N ARG A 282 -35.45 2.78 -3.12
CA ARG A 282 -34.59 3.86 -2.62
C ARG A 282 -33.20 3.83 -3.31
N PHE A 283 -32.62 2.65 -3.48
CA PHE A 283 -31.37 2.46 -4.20
C PHE A 283 -31.52 2.90 -5.66
N MET A 284 -32.54 2.43 -6.38
CA MET A 284 -32.77 2.82 -7.76
C MET A 284 -33.02 4.32 -7.90
N ALA A 285 -33.81 4.92 -7.05
CA ALA A 285 -34.10 6.36 -7.09
C ALA A 285 -32.85 7.21 -6.89
N ARG A 286 -31.85 6.71 -6.16
CA ARG A 286 -30.58 7.39 -5.95
C ARG A 286 -29.62 7.16 -7.10
N GLU A 287 -29.47 5.91 -7.58
CA GLU A 287 -28.43 5.53 -8.53
C GLU A 287 -28.82 5.83 -9.99
N LEU A 288 -30.09 5.71 -10.35
CA LEU A 288 -30.52 5.90 -11.75
C LEU A 288 -30.23 7.31 -12.29
N PRO A 289 -30.53 8.43 -11.60
CA PRO A 289 -30.18 9.76 -12.07
C PRO A 289 -28.66 9.94 -12.22
N MET A 290 -27.87 9.37 -11.31
CA MET A 290 -26.42 9.40 -11.39
C MET A 290 -25.89 8.63 -12.57
N ALA A 291 -26.41 7.44 -12.83
CA ALA A 291 -26.01 6.60 -13.96
C ALA A 291 -26.30 7.29 -15.31
N ILE A 292 -27.43 8.01 -15.44
CA ILE A 292 -27.77 8.78 -16.64
C ILE A 292 -26.68 9.81 -17.00
N VAL A 293 -26.04 10.39 -15.99
CA VAL A 293 -24.94 11.37 -16.19
C VAL A 293 -23.57 10.68 -16.29
N LEU A 294 -23.28 9.77 -15.38
CA LEU A 294 -21.94 9.21 -15.25
C LEU A 294 -21.60 8.15 -16.31
N VAL A 295 -22.58 7.37 -16.79
CA VAL A 295 -22.32 6.36 -17.83
C VAL A 295 -21.86 7.00 -19.14
N PRO A 296 -22.50 8.06 -19.69
CA PRO A 296 -21.97 8.78 -20.83
C PRO A 296 -20.58 9.37 -20.62
N VAL A 297 -20.29 9.93 -19.43
CA VAL A 297 -18.96 10.44 -19.10
C VAL A 297 -17.92 9.33 -19.09
N ALA A 298 -18.24 8.18 -18.50
CA ALA A 298 -17.37 7.01 -18.50
C ALA A 298 -17.12 6.49 -19.93
N ALA A 299 -18.16 6.42 -20.77
CA ALA A 299 -18.07 5.99 -22.15
C ALA A 299 -17.22 6.96 -23.00
N ALA A 300 -17.42 8.27 -22.85
CA ALA A 300 -16.61 9.28 -23.53
C ALA A 300 -15.14 9.21 -23.11
N ALA A 301 -14.87 9.13 -21.81
CA ALA A 301 -13.51 8.98 -21.29
C ALA A 301 -12.85 7.68 -21.81
N PHE A 302 -13.57 6.56 -21.79
CA PHE A 302 -13.07 5.30 -22.35
C PHE A 302 -12.72 5.42 -23.82
N ALA A 303 -13.61 5.98 -24.65
CA ALA A 303 -13.39 6.16 -26.08
C ALA A 303 -12.16 7.03 -26.37
N VAL A 304 -11.98 8.12 -25.63
CA VAL A 304 -10.83 9.02 -25.78
C VAL A 304 -9.53 8.38 -25.31
N PHE A 305 -9.54 7.67 -24.18
CA PHE A 305 -8.31 7.21 -23.51
C PHE A 305 -8.01 5.71 -23.69
N VAL A 306 -8.74 4.99 -24.53
CA VAL A 306 -8.46 3.57 -24.80
C VAL A 306 -7.06 3.33 -25.37
N VAL A 307 -6.56 4.26 -26.20
CA VAL A 307 -5.22 4.16 -26.81
C VAL A 307 -4.10 4.24 -25.77
N PRO A 308 -3.97 5.33 -24.94
CA PRO A 308 -2.93 5.39 -23.93
C PRO A 308 -3.09 4.31 -22.85
N TYR A 309 -4.30 3.86 -22.56
CA TYR A 309 -4.54 2.72 -21.67
C TYR A 309 -3.95 1.44 -22.25
N GLY A 310 -4.20 1.15 -23.54
CA GLY A 310 -3.65 -0.01 -24.23
C GLY A 310 -2.13 0.00 -24.29
N LEU A 311 -1.52 1.16 -24.59
CA LEU A 311 -0.07 1.33 -24.60
C LEU A 311 0.55 1.11 -23.21
N THR A 312 -0.09 1.60 -22.15
CA THR A 312 0.33 1.38 -20.75
C THR A 312 0.26 -0.11 -20.38
N ALA A 313 -0.82 -0.80 -20.78
CA ALA A 313 -0.98 -2.22 -20.54
C ALA A 313 0.06 -3.06 -21.29
N LEU A 314 0.38 -2.67 -22.54
CA LEU A 314 1.40 -3.34 -23.34
C LEU A 314 2.80 -3.14 -22.76
N SER A 315 3.18 -1.90 -22.39
CA SER A 315 4.48 -1.61 -21.80
C SER A 315 4.71 -2.38 -20.49
N ALA A 316 3.65 -2.57 -19.70
CA ALA A 316 3.74 -3.33 -18.45
C ALA A 316 4.04 -4.82 -18.64
N ARG A 317 3.64 -5.40 -19.80
CA ARG A 317 3.92 -6.81 -20.12
C ARG A 317 5.38 -7.07 -20.47
N LEU A 318 6.14 -6.02 -20.78
CA LEU A 318 7.57 -6.11 -21.10
C LEU A 318 8.46 -6.24 -19.86
N HIS A 319 7.91 -5.93 -18.67
CA HIS A 319 8.64 -6.01 -17.42
C HIS A 319 8.23 -7.27 -16.64
N LYS A 320 9.22 -8.09 -16.25
CA LYS A 320 8.99 -9.36 -15.53
C LYS A 320 8.96 -9.17 -14.01
N ASP A 321 9.71 -8.17 -13.49
CA ASP A 321 9.84 -7.93 -12.05
C ASP A 321 8.63 -7.17 -11.51
N THR A 322 8.01 -7.69 -10.46
CA THR A 322 6.76 -7.17 -9.89
C THR A 322 6.92 -5.81 -9.21
N ASP A 323 8.07 -5.50 -8.62
CA ASP A 323 8.37 -4.21 -7.98
C ASP A 323 8.61 -3.09 -9.01
N VAL A 324 9.12 -3.42 -10.20
CA VAL A 324 9.31 -2.48 -11.31
C VAL A 324 8.04 -2.31 -12.14
N THR A 325 7.23 -3.35 -12.24
CA THR A 325 5.99 -3.35 -13.07
C THR A 325 5.02 -2.25 -12.65
N ALA A 326 4.78 -2.04 -11.35
CA ALA A 326 3.91 -0.98 -10.87
C ALA A 326 4.47 0.41 -11.21
N THR A 327 5.77 0.62 -10.99
CA THR A 327 6.47 1.86 -11.35
C THR A 327 6.39 2.13 -12.86
N ALA A 328 6.60 1.10 -13.70
CA ALA A 328 6.49 1.20 -15.16
C ALA A 328 5.08 1.57 -15.61
N LYS A 329 4.04 1.01 -14.99
CA LYS A 329 2.64 1.38 -15.26
C LYS A 329 2.34 2.83 -14.92
N VAL A 330 2.82 3.32 -13.77
CA VAL A 330 2.55 4.70 -13.35
C VAL A 330 3.32 5.70 -14.20
N ILE A 331 4.63 5.49 -14.38
CA ILE A 331 5.46 6.41 -15.16
C ILE A 331 5.10 6.33 -16.65
N GLY A 332 5.04 5.12 -17.22
CA GLY A 332 4.67 4.91 -18.61
C GLY A 332 3.26 5.42 -18.90
N GLY A 333 2.31 5.12 -18.01
CA GLY A 333 0.96 5.66 -18.10
C GLY A 333 0.95 7.19 -18.10
N SER A 334 1.62 7.83 -17.14
CA SER A 334 1.71 9.29 -17.07
C SER A 334 2.26 9.90 -18.37
N VAL A 335 3.31 9.29 -18.95
CA VAL A 335 3.89 9.73 -20.21
C VAL A 335 2.94 9.54 -21.38
N PHE A 336 2.34 8.33 -21.52
CA PHE A 336 1.43 8.05 -22.63
C PHE A 336 0.17 8.92 -22.59
N TYR A 337 -0.41 9.14 -21.42
CA TYR A 337 -1.57 10.02 -21.27
C TYR A 337 -1.22 11.48 -21.54
N ALA A 338 -0.06 11.98 -21.06
CA ALA A 338 0.37 13.34 -21.35
C ALA A 338 0.64 13.57 -22.84
N LEU A 339 1.35 12.64 -23.51
CA LEU A 339 1.59 12.69 -24.95
C LEU A 339 0.29 12.62 -25.75
N TRP A 340 -0.65 11.77 -25.34
CA TRP A 340 -1.94 11.64 -26.00
C TRP A 340 -2.77 12.93 -25.91
N ILE A 341 -2.83 13.53 -24.72
CA ILE A 341 -3.47 14.83 -24.50
C ILE A 341 -2.81 15.89 -25.39
N LEU A 342 -1.48 15.94 -25.43
CA LEU A 342 -0.75 16.87 -26.29
C LEU A 342 -1.10 16.68 -27.78
N VAL A 343 -1.08 15.44 -28.27
CA VAL A 343 -1.42 15.12 -29.67
C VAL A 343 -2.82 15.60 -30.03
N LEU A 344 -3.81 15.28 -29.19
CA LEU A 344 -5.19 15.70 -29.42
C LEU A 344 -5.34 17.23 -29.35
N SER A 345 -4.64 17.89 -28.43
CA SER A 345 -4.68 19.34 -28.29
C SER A 345 -4.05 20.06 -29.49
N VAL A 346 -2.90 19.55 -29.98
CA VAL A 346 -2.24 20.08 -31.19
C VAL A 346 -3.12 19.86 -32.42
N PHE A 347 -3.74 18.69 -32.53
CA PHE A 347 -4.67 18.38 -33.62
C PHE A 347 -5.86 19.36 -33.61
N ALA A 348 -6.53 19.53 -32.47
CA ALA A 348 -7.62 20.49 -32.33
C ALA A 348 -7.17 21.94 -32.65
N GLY A 349 -5.98 22.33 -32.18
CA GLY A 349 -5.42 23.64 -32.46
C GLY A 349 -5.15 23.91 -33.92
N LYS A 350 -4.68 22.90 -34.67
CA LYS A 350 -4.43 23.02 -36.11
C LYS A 350 -5.69 23.11 -36.94
N TRP A 351 -6.73 22.37 -36.59
CA TRP A 351 -7.96 22.27 -37.40
C TRP A 351 -9.05 23.27 -36.97
N LEU A 352 -9.11 23.62 -35.67
CA LEU A 352 -10.20 24.43 -35.10
C LEU A 352 -9.70 25.74 -34.49
N GLY A 353 -8.39 26.03 -34.58
CA GLY A 353 -7.77 27.24 -34.02
C GLY A 353 -7.18 27.06 -32.63
N LEU A 354 -6.28 27.97 -32.25
CA LEU A 354 -5.51 27.93 -31.00
C LEU A 354 -6.39 27.80 -29.74
N THR A 355 -7.51 28.50 -29.71
CA THR A 355 -8.45 28.46 -28.59
C THR A 355 -9.02 27.07 -28.37
N ALA A 356 -9.36 26.35 -29.45
CA ALA A 356 -9.83 24.97 -29.37
C ALA A 356 -8.74 24.02 -28.85
N GLY A 357 -7.48 24.22 -29.27
CA GLY A 357 -6.35 23.47 -28.75
C GLY A 357 -6.14 23.66 -27.25
N LEU A 358 -6.20 24.89 -26.75
CA LEU A 358 -6.09 25.21 -25.33
C LEU A 358 -7.26 24.67 -24.50
N LEU A 359 -8.49 24.77 -25.02
CA LEU A 359 -9.66 24.18 -24.38
C LEU A 359 -9.54 22.65 -24.31
N THR A 360 -9.07 21.98 -25.36
CA THR A 360 -8.83 20.54 -25.38
C THR A 360 -7.77 20.15 -24.32
N ALA A 361 -6.67 20.88 -24.25
CA ALA A 361 -5.61 20.65 -23.27
C ALA A 361 -6.10 20.76 -21.81
N SER A 362 -7.04 21.66 -21.55
CA SER A 362 -7.62 21.87 -20.22
C SER A 362 -8.75 20.88 -19.91
N PHE A 363 -9.56 20.52 -20.89
CA PHE A 363 -10.74 19.66 -20.73
C PHE A 363 -10.37 18.18 -20.61
N LEU A 364 -9.40 17.68 -21.39
CA LEU A 364 -9.06 16.26 -21.37
C LEU A 364 -8.58 15.72 -20.01
N PRO A 365 -7.75 16.42 -19.25
CA PRO A 365 -7.42 15.98 -17.88
C PRO A 365 -8.64 15.88 -16.97
N VAL A 366 -9.57 16.83 -17.09
CA VAL A 366 -10.83 16.83 -16.32
C VAL A 366 -11.70 15.65 -16.75
N LEU A 367 -11.82 15.38 -18.05
CA LEU A 367 -12.54 14.22 -18.58
C LEU A 367 -11.92 12.91 -18.09
N ALA A 368 -10.59 12.80 -18.07
CA ALA A 368 -9.90 11.61 -17.54
C ALA A 368 -10.23 11.36 -16.07
N ALA A 369 -10.16 12.40 -15.24
CA ALA A 369 -10.49 12.32 -13.81
C ALA A 369 -11.97 11.99 -13.57
N ALA A 370 -12.88 12.68 -14.28
CA ALA A 370 -14.31 12.44 -14.21
C ALA A 370 -14.70 11.04 -14.72
N GLY A 371 -14.06 10.58 -15.79
CA GLY A 371 -14.25 9.23 -16.33
C GLY A 371 -13.79 8.14 -15.37
N LEU A 372 -12.62 8.32 -14.71
CA LEU A 372 -12.15 7.40 -13.71
C LEU A 372 -13.11 7.31 -12.52
N PHE A 373 -13.56 8.46 -12.00
CA PHE A 373 -14.56 8.53 -10.95
C PHE A 373 -15.87 7.84 -11.35
N ALA A 374 -16.35 8.12 -12.58
CA ALA A 374 -17.57 7.54 -13.10
C ALA A 374 -17.48 6.00 -13.24
N ILE A 375 -16.37 5.49 -13.80
CA ILE A 375 -16.14 4.05 -13.94
C ILE A 375 -16.12 3.36 -12.55
N GLU A 376 -15.43 3.92 -11.57
CA GLU A 376 -15.36 3.34 -10.23
C GLU A 376 -16.71 3.33 -9.52
N ARG A 377 -17.40 4.45 -9.57
CA ARG A 377 -18.70 4.59 -8.93
C ARG A 377 -19.75 3.67 -9.56
N GLU A 378 -19.85 3.67 -10.89
CA GLU A 378 -20.83 2.84 -11.60
C GLU A 378 -20.50 1.34 -11.50
N SER A 379 -19.22 0.94 -11.49
CA SER A 379 -18.82 -0.45 -11.27
C SER A 379 -19.20 -0.92 -9.85
N SER A 380 -19.09 -0.05 -8.86
CA SER A 380 -19.51 -0.32 -7.48
C SER A 380 -21.05 -0.43 -7.38
N ALA A 381 -21.78 0.52 -7.97
CA ALA A 381 -23.23 0.51 -8.01
C ALA A 381 -23.78 -0.73 -8.73
N PHE A 382 -23.20 -1.07 -9.89
CA PHE A 382 -23.55 -2.28 -10.64
C PHE A 382 -23.24 -3.55 -9.84
N GLY A 383 -22.09 -3.62 -9.17
CA GLY A 383 -21.74 -4.71 -8.27
C GLY A 383 -22.74 -4.89 -7.13
N THR A 384 -23.21 -3.78 -6.56
CA THR A 384 -24.24 -3.75 -5.50
C THR A 384 -25.59 -4.23 -6.02
N ALA A 385 -26.04 -3.70 -7.17
CA ALA A 385 -27.30 -4.11 -7.80
C ALA A 385 -27.29 -5.60 -8.17
N ARG A 386 -26.20 -6.07 -8.80
CA ARG A 386 -26.03 -7.49 -9.14
C ARG A 386 -26.08 -8.38 -7.88
N SER A 387 -25.41 -7.99 -6.82
CA SER A 387 -25.38 -8.74 -5.55
C SER A 387 -26.77 -8.77 -4.90
N TRP A 388 -27.51 -7.66 -4.96
CA TRP A 388 -28.87 -7.59 -4.45
C TRP A 388 -29.82 -8.51 -5.24
N LEU A 389 -29.75 -8.49 -6.59
CA LEU A 389 -30.53 -9.39 -7.45
C LEU A 389 -30.19 -10.86 -7.19
N ALA A 390 -28.89 -11.18 -7.08
CA ALA A 390 -28.44 -12.52 -6.78
C ALA A 390 -28.93 -12.99 -5.39
N LEU A 391 -28.93 -12.10 -4.40
CA LEU A 391 -29.42 -12.40 -3.04
C LEU A 391 -30.92 -12.61 -3.02
N ARG A 392 -31.70 -11.83 -3.76
CA ARG A 392 -33.15 -11.96 -3.89
C ARG A 392 -33.55 -13.26 -4.61
N GLY A 393 -32.76 -13.65 -5.64
CA GLY A 393 -32.97 -14.91 -6.39
C GLY A 393 -32.49 -16.15 -5.61
N ALA A 394 -31.66 -15.99 -4.60
CA ALA A 394 -31.18 -17.10 -3.79
C ALA A 394 -32.25 -17.58 -2.80
N HIS A 395 -32.57 -18.89 -2.81
CA HIS A 395 -33.45 -19.48 -1.82
C HIS A 395 -32.95 -19.17 -0.40
N ALA A 396 -33.90 -18.92 0.52
CA ALA A 396 -33.61 -18.64 1.94
C ALA A 396 -32.70 -19.72 2.57
N CYS A 397 -32.89 -20.99 2.19
CA CYS A 397 -32.03 -22.10 2.63
C CYS A 397 -30.59 -21.95 2.18
N THR A 398 -30.34 -21.54 0.92
CA THR A 398 -28.98 -21.30 0.39
C THR A 398 -28.30 -20.18 1.13
N ARG A 399 -29.01 -19.07 1.39
CA ARG A 399 -28.48 -17.93 2.14
C ARG A 399 -28.13 -18.33 3.59
N LYS A 400 -29.02 -19.04 4.27
CA LYS A 400 -28.80 -19.56 5.63
C LYS A 400 -27.57 -20.48 5.67
N ARG A 401 -27.43 -21.37 4.66
CA ARG A 401 -26.28 -22.28 4.56
C ARG A 401 -24.97 -21.56 4.33
N LEU A 402 -24.95 -20.50 3.51
CA LEU A 402 -23.76 -19.69 3.27
C LEU A 402 -23.34 -18.91 4.52
N ARG A 403 -24.31 -18.31 5.23
CA ARG A 403 -24.04 -17.63 6.52
C ARG A 403 -23.45 -18.59 7.54
N ARG A 404 -24.06 -19.77 7.70
CA ARG A 404 -23.55 -20.78 8.62
C ARG A 404 -22.12 -21.18 8.27
N HIS A 405 -21.82 -21.42 6.98
CA HIS A 405 -20.50 -21.80 6.55
C HIS A 405 -19.48 -20.66 6.74
N ARG A 406 -19.88 -19.39 6.60
CA ARG A 406 -19.04 -18.21 6.91
C ARG A 406 -18.74 -18.15 8.42
N ALA A 407 -19.73 -18.38 9.28
CA ALA A 407 -19.55 -18.42 10.71
C ALA A 407 -18.59 -19.56 11.12
N GLU A 408 -18.80 -20.78 10.60
CA GLU A 408 -17.91 -21.92 10.84
C GLU A 408 -16.42 -21.61 10.45
N LEU A 409 -16.20 -20.90 9.34
CA LEU A 409 -14.85 -20.45 8.94
C LEU A 409 -14.30 -19.38 9.87
N ALA A 410 -15.11 -18.46 10.37
CA ALA A 410 -14.69 -17.45 11.34
C ALA A 410 -14.35 -18.10 12.69
N ASP A 411 -15.12 -19.10 13.14
CA ASP A 411 -14.82 -19.86 14.36
C ASP A 411 -13.48 -20.59 14.26
N VAL A 412 -13.16 -21.20 13.11
CA VAL A 412 -11.82 -21.80 12.87
C VAL A 412 -10.71 -20.77 13.01
N LEU A 413 -10.93 -19.52 12.58
CA LEU A 413 -9.92 -18.46 12.74
C LEU A 413 -9.75 -18.06 14.21
N ASP A 414 -10.83 -18.02 14.98
CA ASP A 414 -10.76 -17.78 16.43
C ASP A 414 -10.01 -18.91 17.13
N GLU A 415 -10.24 -20.18 16.74
CA GLU A 415 -9.50 -21.33 17.26
C GLU A 415 -8.00 -21.25 16.92
N VAL A 416 -7.65 -20.89 15.68
CA VAL A 416 -6.26 -20.67 15.28
C VAL A 416 -5.61 -19.54 16.09
N HIS A 417 -6.35 -18.45 16.31
CA HIS A 417 -5.84 -17.34 17.12
C HIS A 417 -5.57 -17.78 18.58
N LEU A 418 -6.50 -18.49 19.19
CA LEU A 418 -6.34 -19.02 20.54
C LEU A 418 -5.16 -20.00 20.63
N TYR A 419 -5.01 -20.88 19.65
CA TYR A 419 -3.86 -21.82 19.56
C TYR A 419 -2.54 -21.06 19.55
N ILE A 420 -2.41 -20.00 18.75
CA ILE A 420 -1.20 -19.20 18.68
C ILE A 420 -0.91 -18.50 20.01
N GLN A 421 -1.91 -17.94 20.66
CA GLN A 421 -1.75 -17.32 21.99
C GLN A 421 -1.27 -18.30 23.03
N THR A 422 -1.86 -19.50 23.07
CA THR A 422 -1.49 -20.55 24.02
C THR A 422 -0.06 -21.01 23.82
N VAL A 423 0.37 -21.23 22.58
CA VAL A 423 1.74 -21.65 22.30
C VAL A 423 2.75 -20.53 22.59
N ASN A 424 2.41 -19.27 22.31
CA ASN A 424 3.28 -18.14 22.64
C ASN A 424 3.43 -17.94 24.15
N SER A 425 2.42 -18.22 24.95
CA SER A 425 2.49 -18.15 26.41
C SER A 425 3.33 -19.28 27.03
N GLN A 426 3.51 -20.38 26.32
CA GLN A 426 4.34 -21.53 26.76
C GLN A 426 5.81 -21.43 26.33
N LEU A 427 6.16 -20.49 25.43
CA LEU A 427 7.54 -20.23 25.08
C LEU A 427 8.22 -19.45 26.20
N PRO A 428 9.37 -19.91 26.76
CA PRO A 428 10.12 -19.18 27.77
C PRO A 428 10.50 -17.81 27.20
N THR A 429 10.19 -16.76 27.94
CA THR A 429 10.59 -15.39 27.56
C THR A 429 12.12 -15.35 27.48
N SER A 430 12.66 -14.62 26.48
CA SER A 430 14.12 -14.49 26.28
C SER A 430 14.88 -14.08 27.55
N ASN A 431 14.25 -13.37 28.48
CA ASN A 431 14.76 -13.03 29.80
C ASN A 431 14.97 -14.24 30.75
N SER A 432 14.27 -15.36 30.54
CA SER A 432 14.48 -16.56 31.37
C SER A 432 15.67 -17.38 30.88
N GLN A 433 15.94 -17.36 29.57
CA GLN A 433 17.14 -18.04 29.02
C GLN A 433 18.44 -17.29 29.33
N GLU A 434 18.43 -15.96 29.36
CA GLU A 434 19.58 -15.17 29.81
C GLU A 434 19.85 -15.32 31.31
N ARG A 435 18.81 -15.40 32.16
CA ARG A 435 18.97 -15.66 33.61
C ARG A 435 19.47 -17.08 33.88
N GLN A 436 19.06 -18.06 33.09
CA GLN A 436 19.54 -19.44 33.25
C GLN A 436 21.01 -19.59 32.82
N LYS A 437 21.42 -18.93 31.73
CA LYS A 437 22.84 -18.85 31.31
C LYS A 437 23.73 -18.07 32.27
N ALA A 438 23.18 -17.09 33.02
CA ALA A 438 23.92 -16.34 34.03
C ALA A 438 24.00 -17.07 35.37
N GLN A 439 23.24 -18.14 35.60
CA GLN A 439 23.32 -18.99 36.79
C GLN A 439 24.21 -20.23 36.57
N ASP A 440 24.47 -20.58 35.33
CA ASP A 440 25.33 -21.72 34.94
C ASP A 440 26.78 -21.29 34.63
N THR A 441 27.13 -20.00 34.81
CA THR A 441 28.49 -19.43 34.78
C THR A 441 28.91 -18.89 36.12
#